data_2b0e69fcfd201ba0360e43493506c9ed
#
_entry.id   2b0e69fcfd201ba0360e43493506c9ed
#
_cell.length_a   1.000
_cell.length_b   1.000
_cell.length_c   1.000
_cell.angle_alpha   90.00
_cell.angle_beta   90.00
_cell.angle_gamma   90.00
#
_symmetry.space_group_name_H-M   'P 1'
#
loop_
_entity.id
_entity.type
_entity.pdbx_description
1 polymer ?
#
loop_
_entity_poly.entity_id
_entity_poly.type
_entity_poly.pdbx_seq_one_letter_code
_entity_poly.pdbx_strand_id
1 'polypeptide(L)'
;MTGTLITEDNAELFMGAVGTNALVNSDVFIGVVDEETDTACGVLSAEAVGDRTLAIRWIYVDESRRRKGAGRELINTLQDVASEIGAGAIVCSRNKPLGKDDVTEFFLSCGFVQDEFSPTPVYSYKISDISLRDIKKEKDQVMPLDEVSIKDWAEMENAWKELEAYDERLLDIIQNREFYDKNLSFAAMDSEGRFSGILVTSTDGQIIYLEDVFAVGDDPGITAYAMLKSLVLRADKSVKDPVISVSYENKEMLFLLDKVTGGRGVQTEENILLSYFMDV
;
A
#
# COMPACT_ATOMS: atom_id res chain seq x y z
N MET A 1 16.65 24.65 -9.77
CA MET A 1 15.49 23.76 -9.55
C MET A 1 14.68 24.39 -8.45
N THR A 2 13.40 24.55 -8.66
CA THR A 2 12.50 25.22 -7.72
C THR A 2 11.32 24.32 -7.43
N GLY A 3 11.00 24.17 -6.15
CA GLY A 3 9.82 23.47 -5.67
C GLY A 3 8.58 24.35 -5.77
N THR A 4 7.43 23.77 -6.10
CA THR A 4 6.15 24.46 -6.18
C THR A 4 5.01 23.54 -5.79
N LEU A 5 3.94 24.10 -5.24
CA LEU A 5 2.69 23.36 -5.11
C LEU A 5 2.10 23.08 -6.51
N ILE A 6 1.64 21.85 -6.70
CA ILE A 6 0.89 21.50 -7.91
C ILE A 6 -0.56 21.88 -7.67
N THR A 7 -1.09 22.72 -8.55
CA THR A 7 -2.47 23.20 -8.56
C THR A 7 -3.09 22.91 -9.93
N GLU A 8 -4.38 23.19 -10.11
CA GLU A 8 -5.04 23.05 -11.41
C GLU A 8 -4.33 23.85 -12.52
N ASP A 9 -3.72 25.00 -12.19
CA ASP A 9 -3.07 25.90 -13.16
C ASP A 9 -1.76 25.34 -13.74
N ASN A 10 -1.07 24.44 -13.01
CA ASN A 10 0.23 23.91 -13.42
C ASN A 10 0.30 22.37 -13.49
N ALA A 11 -0.81 21.68 -13.22
CA ALA A 11 -0.87 20.23 -13.17
C ALA A 11 -0.39 19.55 -14.48
N GLU A 12 -0.70 20.15 -15.64
CA GLU A 12 -0.32 19.60 -16.96
C GLU A 12 1.20 19.40 -17.08
N LEU A 13 2.00 20.29 -16.46
CA LEU A 13 3.46 20.20 -16.49
C LEU A 13 3.98 18.90 -15.83
N PHE A 14 3.26 18.39 -14.85
CA PHE A 14 3.67 17.24 -14.01
C PHE A 14 3.02 15.92 -14.41
N MET A 15 2.02 15.91 -15.29
CA MET A 15 1.26 14.69 -15.64
C MET A 15 2.14 13.55 -16.19
N GLY A 16 3.27 13.87 -16.84
CA GLY A 16 4.22 12.86 -17.33
C GLY A 16 5.10 12.26 -16.23
N ALA A 17 5.19 12.87 -15.06
CA ALA A 17 6.00 12.45 -13.94
C ALA A 17 5.18 11.75 -12.83
N VAL A 18 3.85 11.78 -12.93
CA VAL A 18 2.94 11.25 -11.94
C VAL A 18 2.30 9.99 -12.51
N GLY A 19 2.56 8.84 -11.90
CA GLY A 19 1.74 7.65 -12.13
C GLY A 19 0.30 7.95 -11.69
N THR A 20 -0.68 7.44 -12.43
CA THR A 20 -2.12 7.67 -12.18
C THR A 20 -2.55 7.35 -10.74
N ASN A 21 -1.81 6.51 -10.03
CA ASN A 21 -2.08 6.13 -8.64
C ASN A 21 -1.56 7.13 -7.59
N ALA A 22 -0.69 8.06 -7.98
CA ALA A 22 -0.08 9.02 -7.04
C ALA A 22 -0.97 10.23 -6.73
N LEU A 23 -2.03 10.44 -7.51
CA LEU A 23 -2.91 11.61 -7.39
C LEU A 23 -4.16 11.37 -6.53
N VAL A 24 -4.40 10.13 -6.11
CA VAL A 24 -5.63 9.78 -5.40
C VAL A 24 -5.38 9.85 -3.89
N ASN A 25 -6.23 10.57 -3.17
CA ASN A 25 -6.23 10.77 -1.71
C ASN A 25 -5.00 11.47 -1.10
N SER A 26 -4.37 12.37 -1.82
CA SER A 26 -3.34 13.24 -1.21
C SER A 26 -3.87 14.66 -1.09
N ASP A 27 -3.56 15.31 0.02
CA ASP A 27 -3.99 16.69 0.32
C ASP A 27 -2.96 17.71 -0.20
N VAL A 28 -1.70 17.26 -0.37
CA VAL A 28 -0.57 18.11 -0.77
C VAL A 28 0.13 17.47 -1.95
N PHE A 29 0.26 18.23 -3.02
CA PHE A 29 1.02 17.84 -4.21
C PHE A 29 2.14 18.86 -4.46
N ILE A 30 3.36 18.38 -4.58
CA ILE A 30 4.56 19.20 -4.81
C ILE A 30 5.25 18.74 -6.07
N GLY A 31 5.64 19.68 -6.90
CA GLY A 31 6.46 19.47 -8.09
C GLY A 31 7.78 20.20 -8.00
N VAL A 32 8.80 19.72 -8.68
CA VAL A 32 10.07 20.41 -8.89
C VAL A 32 10.30 20.64 -10.37
N VAL A 33 10.60 21.88 -10.73
CA VAL A 33 10.86 22.32 -12.10
C VAL A 33 12.33 22.72 -12.26
N ASP A 34 12.91 22.35 -13.37
CA ASP A 34 14.19 22.92 -13.83
C ASP A 34 13.93 24.24 -14.56
N GLU A 35 14.28 25.35 -13.94
CA GLU A 35 14.04 26.69 -14.46
C GLU A 35 14.75 26.99 -15.81
N GLU A 36 15.87 26.30 -16.08
CA GLU A 36 16.60 26.50 -17.32
C GLU A 36 15.88 25.88 -18.53
N THR A 37 15.16 24.77 -18.29
CA THR A 37 14.51 24.00 -19.36
C THR A 37 13.00 24.04 -19.29
N ASP A 38 12.42 24.62 -18.24
CA ASP A 38 10.99 24.66 -17.94
C ASP A 38 10.35 23.25 -17.97
N THR A 39 11.07 22.29 -17.38
CA THR A 39 10.65 20.88 -17.38
C THR A 39 10.46 20.35 -15.96
N ALA A 40 9.42 19.56 -15.76
CA ALA A 40 9.21 18.84 -14.51
C ALA A 40 10.34 17.84 -14.26
N CYS A 41 10.88 17.84 -13.05
CA CYS A 41 11.98 16.98 -12.63
C CYS A 41 11.55 15.90 -11.65
N GLY A 42 10.44 16.09 -10.95
CA GLY A 42 9.93 15.17 -9.96
C GLY A 42 8.66 15.68 -9.30
N VAL A 43 8.01 14.78 -8.59
CA VAL A 43 6.77 15.04 -7.85
C VAL A 43 6.78 14.32 -6.52
N LEU A 44 6.06 14.88 -5.55
CA LEU A 44 5.79 14.31 -4.25
C LEU A 44 4.32 14.51 -3.94
N SER A 45 3.69 13.50 -3.35
CA SER A 45 2.36 13.65 -2.75
C SER A 45 2.39 13.28 -1.28
N ALA A 46 1.60 13.99 -0.47
CA ALA A 46 1.43 13.75 0.94
C ALA A 46 -0.02 13.91 1.37
N GLU A 47 -0.40 13.18 2.40
CA GLU A 47 -1.73 13.15 3.01
C GLU A 47 -1.67 13.60 4.45
N ALA A 48 -2.68 14.34 4.90
CA ALA A 48 -2.84 14.69 6.31
C ALA A 48 -3.36 13.48 7.09
N VAL A 49 -2.58 13.00 8.07
CA VAL A 49 -2.91 11.86 8.92
C VAL A 49 -3.04 12.33 10.37
N GLY A 50 -4.26 12.21 10.90
CA GLY A 50 -4.54 12.77 12.23
C GLY A 50 -4.38 14.30 12.28
N ASP A 51 -4.23 14.85 13.47
CA ASP A 51 -4.36 16.30 13.68
C ASP A 51 -3.13 17.13 13.24
N ARG A 52 -1.93 16.52 13.14
CA ARG A 52 -0.68 17.27 12.96
C ARG A 52 0.42 16.50 12.21
N THR A 53 0.07 15.52 11.37
CA THR A 53 1.06 14.71 10.67
C THR A 53 0.79 14.70 9.17
N LEU A 54 1.84 14.87 8.36
CA LEU A 54 1.78 14.64 6.92
C LEU A 54 2.48 13.31 6.61
N ALA A 55 1.81 12.42 5.91
CA ALA A 55 2.37 11.16 5.43
C ALA A 55 2.75 11.27 3.96
N ILE A 56 4.02 11.07 3.63
CA ILE A 56 4.46 10.97 2.23
C ILE A 56 3.88 9.70 1.63
N ARG A 57 3.05 9.84 0.59
CA ARG A 57 2.43 8.72 -0.13
C ARG A 57 3.21 8.34 -1.38
N TRP A 58 3.80 9.33 -2.03
CA TRP A 58 4.55 9.13 -3.25
C TRP A 58 5.69 10.14 -3.38
N ILE A 59 6.84 9.68 -3.86
CA ILE A 59 7.93 10.56 -4.29
C ILE A 59 8.59 9.95 -5.53
N TYR A 60 8.71 10.75 -6.58
CA TYR A 60 9.35 10.36 -7.82
C TYR A 60 10.26 11.45 -8.32
N VAL A 61 11.42 11.07 -8.80
CA VAL A 61 12.36 11.96 -9.51
C VAL A 61 12.75 11.29 -10.82
N ASP A 62 12.62 12.02 -11.93
CA ASP A 62 13.06 11.56 -13.25
C ASP A 62 14.51 11.04 -13.21
N GLU A 63 14.76 9.91 -13.85
CA GLU A 63 16.07 9.23 -13.78
C GLU A 63 17.21 10.14 -14.22
N SER A 64 17.00 10.92 -15.27
CA SER A 64 17.98 11.87 -15.80
C SER A 64 18.28 13.04 -14.84
N ARG A 65 17.41 13.26 -13.86
CA ARG A 65 17.48 14.34 -12.87
C ARG A 65 17.85 13.85 -11.45
N ARG A 66 17.98 12.53 -11.24
CA ARG A 66 18.44 11.97 -9.96
C ARG A 66 19.86 12.44 -9.64
N ARG A 67 20.16 12.52 -8.33
CA ARG A 67 21.46 12.99 -7.79
C ARG A 67 21.82 14.43 -8.15
N LYS A 68 20.84 15.25 -8.61
CA LYS A 68 21.02 16.66 -8.95
C LYS A 68 20.25 17.63 -8.02
N GLY A 69 19.75 17.11 -6.89
CA GLY A 69 19.09 17.91 -5.86
C GLY A 69 17.56 17.92 -5.93
N ALA A 70 16.92 17.45 -7.03
CA ALA A 70 15.47 17.50 -7.18
C ALA A 70 14.70 16.83 -6.04
N GLY A 71 15.12 15.65 -5.59
CA GLY A 71 14.49 14.98 -4.46
C GLY A 71 14.57 15.77 -3.15
N ARG A 72 15.74 16.41 -2.89
CA ARG A 72 15.92 17.27 -1.71
C ARG A 72 15.01 18.49 -1.78
N GLU A 73 14.85 19.06 -2.94
CA GLU A 73 13.96 20.20 -3.15
C GLU A 73 12.49 19.84 -2.90
N LEU A 74 12.04 18.62 -3.33
CA LEU A 74 10.72 18.12 -2.99
C LEU A 74 10.50 18.03 -1.48
N ILE A 75 11.48 17.49 -0.74
CA ILE A 75 11.39 17.37 0.73
C ILE A 75 11.43 18.74 1.39
N ASN A 76 12.31 19.66 0.97
CA ASN A 76 12.38 21.00 1.53
C ASN A 76 11.04 21.74 1.36
N THR A 77 10.46 21.68 0.15
CA THR A 77 9.16 22.30 -0.13
C THR A 77 8.06 21.69 0.74
N LEU A 78 8.08 20.37 0.97
CA LEU A 78 7.12 19.72 1.88
C LEU A 78 7.32 20.20 3.33
N GLN A 79 8.56 20.38 3.78
CA GLN A 79 8.86 20.91 5.12
C GLN A 79 8.35 22.35 5.27
N ASP A 80 8.47 23.18 4.24
CA ASP A 80 7.94 24.55 4.25
C ASP A 80 6.40 24.53 4.35
N VAL A 81 5.73 23.71 3.54
CA VAL A 81 4.27 23.53 3.60
C VAL A 81 3.84 23.00 4.99
N ALA A 82 4.54 22.00 5.52
CA ALA A 82 4.26 21.43 6.85
C ALA A 82 4.38 22.51 7.95
N SER A 83 5.38 23.38 7.85
CA SER A 83 5.55 24.51 8.76
C SER A 83 4.40 25.53 8.66
N GLU A 84 3.98 25.87 7.44
CA GLU A 84 2.90 26.83 7.21
C GLU A 84 1.55 26.35 7.76
N ILE A 85 1.25 25.05 7.63
CA ILE A 85 0.01 24.47 8.17
C ILE A 85 0.10 24.07 9.64
N GLY A 86 1.28 24.22 10.27
CA GLY A 86 1.49 23.88 11.68
C GLY A 86 1.55 22.38 11.96
N ALA A 87 1.97 21.57 10.98
CA ALA A 87 2.23 20.15 11.19
C ALA A 87 3.36 19.94 12.22
N GLY A 88 3.27 18.90 13.01
CA GLY A 88 4.29 18.52 14.00
C GLY A 88 5.28 17.50 13.48
N ALA A 89 4.91 16.74 12.45
CA ALA A 89 5.76 15.73 11.85
C ALA A 89 5.43 15.47 10.38
N ILE A 90 6.46 15.00 9.65
CA ILE A 90 6.29 14.36 8.33
C ILE A 90 6.77 12.93 8.47
N VAL A 91 5.98 11.96 8.00
CA VAL A 91 6.29 10.54 8.08
C VAL A 91 6.33 9.89 6.70
N CYS A 92 7.10 8.81 6.57
CA CYS A 92 7.14 7.96 5.39
C CYS A 92 7.25 6.50 5.84
N SER A 93 6.20 5.70 5.61
CA SER A 93 6.24 4.26 5.77
C SER A 93 6.59 3.60 4.44
N ARG A 94 7.52 2.66 4.46
CA ARG A 94 7.94 1.96 3.24
C ARG A 94 8.52 0.58 3.50
N ASN A 95 8.41 -0.29 2.53
CA ASN A 95 9.16 -1.54 2.51
C ASN A 95 10.59 -1.26 2.04
N LYS A 96 11.55 -1.65 2.84
CA LYS A 96 12.99 -1.49 2.61
C LYS A 96 13.59 -2.87 2.35
N PRO A 97 14.27 -3.11 1.21
CA PRO A 97 15.03 -4.33 0.99
C PRO A 97 16.04 -4.58 2.09
N LEU A 98 16.31 -5.86 2.39
CA LEU A 98 17.37 -6.20 3.34
C LEU A 98 18.73 -5.73 2.80
N GLY A 99 19.49 -5.05 3.66
CA GLY A 99 20.81 -4.52 3.33
C GLY A 99 20.82 -3.04 3.01
N LYS A 100 21.73 -2.64 2.10
CA LYS A 100 21.90 -1.23 1.74
C LYS A 100 20.73 -0.74 0.88
N ASP A 101 20.17 0.40 1.26
CA ASP A 101 19.05 1.02 0.57
C ASP A 101 19.26 2.53 0.40
N ASP A 102 19.50 2.93 -0.84
CA ASP A 102 19.76 4.32 -1.22
C ASP A 102 18.59 5.26 -0.91
N VAL A 103 17.36 4.75 -0.89
CA VAL A 103 16.17 5.57 -0.61
C VAL A 103 16.09 5.92 0.86
N THR A 104 16.35 4.96 1.76
CA THR A 104 16.45 5.26 3.19
C THR A 104 17.60 6.23 3.48
N GLU A 105 18.78 6.02 2.88
CA GLU A 105 19.91 6.94 3.02
C GLU A 105 19.57 8.36 2.54
N PHE A 106 18.76 8.47 1.47
CA PHE A 106 18.27 9.76 0.98
C PHE A 106 17.42 10.47 2.03
N PHE A 107 16.41 9.81 2.60
CA PHE A 107 15.56 10.41 3.65
C PHE A 107 16.36 10.80 4.88
N LEU A 108 17.25 9.94 5.35
CA LEU A 108 18.15 10.26 6.49
C LEU A 108 19.00 11.50 6.18
N SER A 109 19.49 11.64 4.93
CA SER A 109 20.23 12.84 4.51
C SER A 109 19.39 14.11 4.44
N CYS A 110 18.06 13.99 4.43
CA CYS A 110 17.10 15.10 4.48
C CYS A 110 16.63 15.38 5.94
N GLY A 111 17.24 14.74 6.94
CA GLY A 111 16.93 14.99 8.36
C GLY A 111 15.85 14.07 8.95
N PHE A 112 15.36 13.10 8.21
CA PHE A 112 14.48 12.08 8.78
C PHE A 112 15.26 11.17 9.72
N VAL A 113 14.57 10.62 10.70
CA VAL A 113 15.07 9.57 11.60
C VAL A 113 14.25 8.30 11.39
N GLN A 114 14.92 7.16 11.42
CA GLN A 114 14.22 5.88 11.40
C GLN A 114 13.76 5.53 12.81
N ASP A 115 12.51 5.13 12.95
CA ASP A 115 11.99 4.61 14.22
C ASP A 115 12.65 3.25 14.51
N GLU A 116 13.35 3.16 15.66
CA GLU A 116 14.05 1.95 16.09
C GLU A 116 13.09 0.79 16.43
N PHE A 117 11.83 1.10 16.74
CA PHE A 117 10.81 0.10 17.09
C PHE A 117 9.99 -0.38 15.90
N SER A 118 10.19 0.22 14.73
CA SER A 118 9.35 -0.03 13.56
C SER A 118 9.84 -1.07 12.55
N PRO A 119 11.10 -1.58 12.52
CA PRO A 119 11.42 -2.56 11.50
C PRO A 119 10.56 -3.82 11.65
N THR A 120 9.52 -3.90 10.82
CA THR A 120 8.63 -5.05 10.80
C THR A 120 9.05 -5.97 9.65
N PRO A 121 9.44 -7.23 9.90
CA PRO A 121 9.83 -8.15 8.84
C PRO A 121 8.74 -8.34 7.79
N VAL A 122 9.13 -8.39 6.52
CA VAL A 122 8.26 -8.72 5.39
C VAL A 122 8.77 -10.00 4.75
N TYR A 123 7.88 -10.98 4.61
CA TYR A 123 8.19 -12.30 4.09
C TYR A 123 7.62 -12.49 2.70
N SER A 124 8.40 -13.08 1.82
CA SER A 124 8.02 -13.39 0.45
C SER A 124 7.88 -14.89 0.23
N TYR A 125 6.83 -15.27 -0.50
CA TYR A 125 6.46 -16.64 -0.84
C TYR A 125 6.27 -16.75 -2.35
N LYS A 126 7.02 -17.65 -3.00
CA LYS A 126 6.77 -17.96 -4.41
C LYS A 126 5.45 -18.69 -4.57
N ILE A 127 4.62 -18.25 -5.49
CA ILE A 127 3.33 -18.91 -5.75
C ILE A 127 3.53 -20.37 -6.18
N SER A 128 4.60 -20.67 -6.91
CA SER A 128 4.97 -22.05 -7.28
C SER A 128 5.22 -22.99 -6.10
N ASP A 129 5.50 -22.46 -4.91
CA ASP A 129 5.73 -23.25 -3.70
C ASP A 129 4.43 -23.51 -2.92
N ILE A 130 3.32 -22.87 -3.29
CA ILE A 130 2.03 -22.98 -2.61
C ILE A 130 1.33 -24.26 -3.04
N SER A 131 1.07 -25.14 -2.09
CA SER A 131 0.35 -26.40 -2.30
C SER A 131 -1.12 -26.23 -1.91
N LEU A 132 -1.96 -25.95 -2.90
CA LEU A 132 -3.41 -25.82 -2.71
C LEU A 132 -4.07 -27.21 -2.59
N ARG A 133 -5.03 -27.31 -1.69
CA ARG A 133 -5.85 -28.51 -1.49
C ARG A 133 -7.31 -28.12 -1.55
N ASP A 134 -8.14 -29.02 -2.06
CA ASP A 134 -9.59 -28.83 -1.99
C ASP A 134 -10.08 -29.11 -0.58
N ILE A 135 -10.76 -28.13 0.02
CA ILE A 135 -11.37 -28.25 1.33
C ILE A 135 -12.86 -28.54 1.13
N LYS A 136 -13.34 -29.70 1.59
CA LYS A 136 -14.75 -30.12 1.45
C LYS A 136 -15.76 -29.19 2.12
N LYS A 137 -15.29 -28.29 3.00
CA LYS A 137 -16.11 -27.32 3.74
C LYS A 137 -16.15 -25.93 3.11
N GLU A 138 -15.41 -25.70 1.99
CA GLU A 138 -15.42 -24.43 1.28
C GLU A 138 -16.84 -24.17 0.75
N LYS A 139 -17.53 -23.23 1.39
CA LYS A 139 -18.92 -22.87 1.06
C LYS A 139 -19.07 -21.44 0.59
N ASP A 140 -18.05 -20.63 0.84
CA ASP A 140 -18.08 -19.21 0.52
C ASP A 140 -17.87 -19.00 -0.97
N GLN A 141 -18.66 -18.11 -1.54
CA GLN A 141 -18.46 -17.63 -2.89
C GLN A 141 -17.38 -16.53 -2.85
N VAL A 142 -16.24 -16.79 -3.45
CA VAL A 142 -15.14 -15.80 -3.57
C VAL A 142 -15.18 -15.17 -4.95
N MET A 143 -15.16 -13.84 -4.98
CA MET A 143 -15.16 -13.06 -6.22
C MET A 143 -14.12 -11.95 -6.18
N PRO A 144 -13.51 -11.59 -7.32
CA PRO A 144 -12.61 -10.43 -7.39
C PRO A 144 -13.35 -9.13 -7.07
N LEU A 145 -12.63 -8.14 -6.53
CA LEU A 145 -13.23 -6.86 -6.15
C LEU A 145 -13.73 -6.05 -7.35
N ASP A 146 -13.19 -6.27 -8.54
CA ASP A 146 -13.68 -5.64 -9.78
C ASP A 146 -15.05 -6.19 -10.24
N GLU A 147 -15.45 -7.36 -9.77
CA GLU A 147 -16.74 -7.99 -10.05
C GLU A 147 -17.81 -7.68 -8.99
N VAL A 148 -17.44 -7.07 -7.86
CA VAL A 148 -18.38 -6.71 -6.78
C VAL A 148 -19.24 -5.52 -7.22
N SER A 149 -20.56 -5.68 -7.21
CA SER A 149 -21.48 -4.62 -7.60
C SER A 149 -21.51 -3.48 -6.57
N ILE A 150 -21.91 -2.26 -7.00
CA ILE A 150 -22.05 -1.10 -6.10
C ILE A 150 -23.03 -1.41 -4.96
N LYS A 151 -24.08 -2.20 -5.26
CA LYS A 151 -25.07 -2.60 -4.27
C LYS A 151 -24.43 -3.52 -3.22
N ASP A 152 -23.68 -4.53 -3.66
CA ASP A 152 -23.01 -5.48 -2.77
C ASP A 152 -21.97 -4.76 -1.91
N TRP A 153 -21.27 -3.75 -2.45
CA TRP A 153 -20.36 -2.90 -1.69
C TRP A 153 -21.08 -2.16 -0.55
N ALA A 154 -22.24 -1.57 -0.82
CA ALA A 154 -23.01 -0.89 0.20
C ALA A 154 -23.53 -1.86 1.28
N GLU A 155 -23.92 -3.06 0.88
CA GLU A 155 -24.32 -4.12 1.82
C GLU A 155 -23.14 -4.60 2.68
N MET A 156 -21.96 -4.76 2.07
CA MET A 156 -20.71 -5.07 2.77
C MET A 156 -20.35 -4.00 3.80
N GLU A 157 -20.38 -2.73 3.41
CA GLU A 157 -20.08 -1.61 4.31
C GLU A 157 -21.05 -1.57 5.51
N ASN A 158 -22.35 -1.80 5.28
CA ASN A 158 -23.33 -1.83 6.35
C ASN A 158 -23.13 -3.05 7.27
N ALA A 159 -22.94 -4.25 6.70
CA ALA A 159 -22.68 -5.45 7.48
C ALA A 159 -21.40 -5.31 8.32
N TRP A 160 -20.42 -4.62 7.80
CA TRP A 160 -19.16 -4.33 8.47
C TRP A 160 -19.32 -3.45 9.70
N LYS A 161 -20.09 -2.37 9.57
CA LYS A 161 -20.37 -1.45 10.68
C LYS A 161 -21.15 -2.11 11.84
N GLU A 162 -21.84 -3.21 11.56
CA GLU A 162 -22.59 -3.99 12.55
C GLU A 162 -21.75 -5.06 13.27
N LEU A 163 -20.55 -5.36 12.78
CA LEU A 163 -19.68 -6.37 13.40
C LEU A 163 -19.04 -5.81 14.68
N GLU A 164 -18.99 -6.62 15.75
CA GLU A 164 -18.28 -6.28 16.99
C GLU A 164 -16.76 -6.07 16.77
N ALA A 165 -16.24 -6.62 15.68
CA ALA A 165 -14.85 -6.50 15.25
C ALA A 165 -14.65 -5.35 14.22
N TYR A 166 -15.48 -4.32 14.29
CA TYR A 166 -15.36 -3.14 13.43
C TYR A 166 -13.95 -2.56 13.51
N ASP A 167 -13.23 -2.57 12.39
CA ASP A 167 -11.91 -1.97 12.23
C ASP A 167 -12.01 -0.82 11.22
N GLU A 168 -11.73 0.40 11.69
CA GLU A 168 -11.75 1.60 10.83
C GLU A 168 -10.80 1.48 9.63
N ARG A 169 -9.69 0.72 9.76
CA ARG A 169 -8.76 0.47 8.66
C ARG A 169 -9.43 -0.19 7.47
N LEU A 170 -10.38 -1.08 7.71
CA LEU A 170 -11.09 -1.77 6.64
C LEU A 170 -12.14 -0.89 5.97
N LEU A 171 -12.73 0.04 6.71
CA LEU A 171 -13.56 1.07 6.11
C LEU A 171 -12.71 1.95 5.18
N ASP A 172 -11.51 2.32 5.62
CA ASP A 172 -10.55 3.06 4.81
C ASP A 172 -10.17 2.28 3.54
N ILE A 173 -9.89 0.99 3.64
CA ILE A 173 -9.64 0.11 2.50
C ILE A 173 -10.83 0.10 1.52
N ILE A 174 -12.04 -0.07 2.02
CA ILE A 174 -13.25 -0.10 1.18
C ILE A 174 -13.47 1.25 0.48
N GLN A 175 -13.24 2.36 1.16
CA GLN A 175 -13.36 3.70 0.61
C GLN A 175 -12.26 4.02 -0.41
N ASN A 176 -11.07 3.51 -0.17
CA ASN A 176 -9.87 3.76 -0.98
C ASN A 176 -9.56 2.62 -1.97
N ARG A 177 -10.58 1.88 -2.39
CA ARG A 177 -10.47 0.73 -3.30
C ARG A 177 -9.71 0.98 -4.62
N GLU A 178 -9.50 2.24 -5.00
CA GLU A 178 -8.74 2.61 -6.19
C GLU A 178 -7.22 2.33 -6.04
N PHE A 179 -6.71 2.23 -4.82
CA PHE A 179 -5.29 1.94 -4.54
C PHE A 179 -4.92 0.46 -4.63
N TYR A 180 -5.92 -0.41 -4.65
CA TYR A 180 -5.71 -1.84 -4.60
C TYR A 180 -5.84 -2.49 -5.97
N ASP A 181 -5.14 -3.60 -6.17
CA ASP A 181 -5.31 -4.40 -7.36
C ASP A 181 -6.67 -5.12 -7.30
N LYS A 182 -7.66 -4.57 -7.98
CA LYS A 182 -9.04 -5.09 -8.00
C LYS A 182 -9.14 -6.49 -8.59
N ASN A 183 -8.19 -6.86 -9.46
CA ASN A 183 -8.15 -8.19 -10.07
C ASN A 183 -7.57 -9.26 -9.13
N LEU A 184 -6.67 -8.86 -8.24
CA LEU A 184 -5.98 -9.73 -7.30
C LEU A 184 -6.44 -9.54 -5.86
N SER A 185 -7.43 -8.68 -5.64
CA SER A 185 -8.14 -8.53 -4.36
C SER A 185 -9.50 -9.21 -4.45
N PHE A 186 -9.98 -9.77 -3.34
CA PHE A 186 -11.17 -10.63 -3.34
C PHE A 186 -12.11 -10.31 -2.19
N ALA A 187 -13.42 -10.44 -2.45
CA ALA A 187 -14.45 -10.52 -1.43
C ALA A 187 -14.97 -11.95 -1.32
N ALA A 188 -15.40 -12.34 -0.12
CA ALA A 188 -16.05 -13.60 0.14
C ALA A 188 -17.47 -13.38 0.70
N MET A 189 -18.42 -14.19 0.20
CA MET A 189 -19.80 -14.23 0.67
C MET A 189 -20.12 -15.63 1.17
N ASP A 190 -20.86 -15.74 2.26
CA ASP A 190 -21.31 -17.02 2.78
C ASP A 190 -22.43 -17.63 1.92
N SER A 191 -22.91 -18.80 2.31
CA SER A 191 -23.99 -19.52 1.60
C SER A 191 -25.34 -18.79 1.62
N GLU A 192 -25.52 -17.77 2.45
CA GLU A 192 -26.72 -16.93 2.53
C GLU A 192 -26.51 -15.60 1.78
N GLY A 193 -25.37 -15.40 1.14
CA GLY A 193 -25.00 -14.19 0.43
C GLY A 193 -24.59 -13.02 1.33
N ARG A 194 -24.28 -13.30 2.59
CA ARG A 194 -23.77 -12.30 3.53
C ARG A 194 -22.24 -12.20 3.39
N PHE A 195 -21.72 -11.02 3.57
CA PHE A 195 -20.28 -10.79 3.58
C PHE A 195 -19.58 -11.62 4.65
N SER A 196 -18.56 -12.37 4.24
CA SER A 196 -17.78 -13.25 5.11
C SER A 196 -16.27 -12.94 5.11
N GLY A 197 -15.78 -12.14 4.18
CA GLY A 197 -14.36 -11.76 4.20
C GLY A 197 -13.91 -10.89 3.04
N ILE A 198 -12.74 -10.27 3.22
CA ILE A 198 -12.02 -9.51 2.20
C ILE A 198 -10.54 -9.82 2.27
N LEU A 199 -9.89 -9.88 1.12
CA LEU A 199 -8.44 -9.97 0.95
C LEU A 199 -8.04 -8.86 -0.01
N VAL A 200 -7.12 -8.01 0.41
CA VAL A 200 -6.69 -6.81 -0.32
C VAL A 200 -5.24 -6.93 -0.70
N THR A 201 -4.94 -6.63 -1.96
CA THR A 201 -3.58 -6.66 -2.49
C THR A 201 -3.24 -5.40 -3.25
N SER A 202 -1.95 -5.06 -3.27
CA SER A 202 -1.34 -4.16 -4.25
C SER A 202 -0.28 -4.91 -5.05
N THR A 203 0.14 -4.37 -6.19
CA THR A 203 1.11 -5.04 -7.06
C THR A 203 2.22 -4.10 -7.50
N ASP A 204 3.45 -4.60 -7.49
CA ASP A 204 4.62 -3.97 -8.13
C ASP A 204 5.38 -5.03 -8.94
N GLY A 205 5.21 -4.99 -10.26
CA GLY A 205 5.79 -5.95 -11.17
C GLY A 205 5.31 -7.39 -10.88
N GLN A 206 6.22 -8.24 -10.39
CA GLN A 206 5.90 -9.62 -10.01
C GLN A 206 5.52 -9.80 -8.54
N ILE A 207 5.67 -8.75 -7.72
CA ILE A 207 5.41 -8.81 -6.29
C ILE A 207 3.95 -8.42 -6.05
N ILE A 208 3.25 -9.27 -5.32
CA ILE A 208 1.88 -9.06 -4.86
C ILE A 208 1.97 -8.83 -3.35
N TYR A 209 1.84 -7.60 -2.92
CA TYR A 209 1.78 -7.25 -1.50
C TYR A 209 0.39 -7.58 -0.98
N LEU A 210 0.34 -8.36 0.08
CA LEU A 210 -0.88 -8.65 0.78
C LEU A 210 -1.05 -7.59 1.87
N GLU A 211 -1.89 -6.61 1.56
CA GLU A 211 -2.08 -5.43 2.40
C GLU A 211 -2.91 -5.77 3.63
N ASP A 212 -4.05 -6.43 3.42
CA ASP A 212 -4.89 -6.86 4.52
C ASP A 212 -5.71 -8.11 4.18
N VAL A 213 -6.11 -8.84 5.22
CA VAL A 213 -7.05 -9.95 5.12
C VAL A 213 -7.97 -9.92 6.34
N PHE A 214 -9.24 -10.05 6.08
CA PHE A 214 -10.24 -10.17 7.12
C PHE A 214 -11.23 -11.27 6.75
N ALA A 215 -11.60 -12.08 7.72
CA ALA A 215 -12.59 -13.12 7.56
C ALA A 215 -13.41 -13.29 8.84
N VAL A 216 -14.72 -13.48 8.69
CA VAL A 216 -15.69 -13.66 9.78
C VAL A 216 -16.56 -14.88 9.54
N GLY A 217 -17.36 -15.25 10.53
CA GLY A 217 -18.28 -16.37 10.48
C GLY A 217 -17.79 -17.57 11.30
N ASP A 218 -18.37 -18.75 11.02
CA ASP A 218 -18.14 -19.96 11.81
C ASP A 218 -16.73 -20.55 11.66
N ASP A 219 -16.08 -20.30 10.51
CA ASP A 219 -14.75 -20.84 10.21
C ASP A 219 -13.93 -19.84 9.35
N PRO A 220 -13.50 -18.70 9.96
CA PRO A 220 -12.84 -17.63 9.23
C PRO A 220 -11.54 -18.08 8.54
N GLY A 221 -10.85 -19.10 9.07
CA GLY A 221 -9.67 -19.67 8.45
C GLY A 221 -9.95 -20.37 7.10
N ILE A 222 -11.14 -20.93 6.93
CA ILE A 222 -11.57 -21.52 5.64
C ILE A 222 -11.85 -20.42 4.63
N THR A 223 -12.53 -19.36 5.04
CA THR A 223 -12.80 -18.18 4.18
C THR A 223 -11.50 -17.52 3.74
N ALA A 224 -10.57 -17.26 4.66
CA ALA A 224 -9.24 -16.73 4.33
C ALA A 224 -8.47 -17.63 3.35
N TYR A 225 -8.52 -18.95 3.55
CA TYR A 225 -7.92 -19.91 2.64
C TYR A 225 -8.57 -19.90 1.26
N ALA A 226 -9.90 -19.80 1.16
CA ALA A 226 -10.62 -19.74 -0.11
C ALA A 226 -10.23 -18.49 -0.92
N MET A 227 -10.09 -17.33 -0.24
CA MET A 227 -9.61 -16.11 -0.86
C MET A 227 -8.14 -16.24 -1.32
N LEU A 228 -7.25 -16.78 -0.47
CA LEU A 228 -5.86 -17.05 -0.85
C LEU A 228 -5.76 -18.00 -2.06
N LYS A 229 -6.59 -19.05 -2.09
CA LYS A 229 -6.65 -19.99 -3.23
C LYS A 229 -7.04 -19.27 -4.52
N SER A 230 -8.04 -18.38 -4.44
CA SER A 230 -8.47 -17.56 -5.58
C SER A 230 -7.38 -16.61 -6.06
N LEU A 231 -6.68 -15.95 -5.12
CA LEU A 231 -5.53 -15.11 -5.41
C LEU A 231 -4.44 -15.91 -6.17
N VAL A 232 -4.01 -17.04 -5.64
CA VAL A 232 -2.97 -17.88 -6.22
C VAL A 232 -3.34 -18.32 -7.64
N LEU A 233 -4.55 -18.84 -7.84
CA LEU A 233 -5.03 -19.32 -9.15
C LEU A 233 -5.15 -18.20 -10.19
N ARG A 234 -5.43 -16.97 -9.76
CA ARG A 234 -5.55 -15.82 -10.66
C ARG A 234 -4.18 -15.21 -10.94
N ALA A 235 -3.35 -15.06 -9.93
CA ALA A 235 -1.99 -14.53 -10.06
C ALA A 235 -1.10 -15.38 -10.97
N ASP A 236 -1.16 -16.72 -10.87
CA ASP A 236 -0.43 -17.65 -11.73
C ASP A 236 -0.76 -17.48 -13.23
N LYS A 237 -1.94 -16.93 -13.54
CA LYS A 237 -2.38 -16.68 -14.92
C LYS A 237 -2.05 -15.27 -15.42
N SER A 238 -1.95 -14.30 -14.53
CA SER A 238 -1.89 -12.87 -14.87
C SER A 238 -0.51 -12.24 -14.64
N VAL A 239 0.30 -12.82 -13.76
CA VAL A 239 1.63 -12.30 -13.40
C VAL A 239 2.68 -13.34 -13.72
N LYS A 240 3.81 -12.92 -14.27
CA LYS A 240 4.93 -13.83 -14.55
C LYS A 240 5.75 -14.06 -13.27
N ASP A 241 5.94 -15.35 -12.90
CA ASP A 241 6.72 -15.76 -11.72
C ASP A 241 6.28 -15.01 -10.43
N PRO A 242 4.99 -15.02 -10.09
CA PRO A 242 4.46 -14.16 -9.02
C PRO A 242 4.96 -14.58 -7.64
N VAL A 243 5.18 -13.56 -6.81
CA VAL A 243 5.62 -13.69 -5.41
C VAL A 243 4.62 -12.96 -4.52
N ILE A 244 4.09 -13.63 -3.50
CA ILE A 244 3.25 -12.99 -2.46
C ILE A 244 4.19 -12.47 -1.38
N SER A 245 4.04 -11.19 -1.05
CA SER A 245 4.77 -10.52 0.03
C SER A 245 3.80 -10.11 1.15
N VAL A 246 4.15 -10.39 2.40
CA VAL A 246 3.29 -10.15 3.55
C VAL A 246 4.08 -9.64 4.75
N SER A 247 3.57 -8.62 5.42
CA SER A 247 4.13 -8.09 6.66
C SER A 247 3.93 -9.06 7.83
N TYR A 248 4.90 -9.10 8.75
CA TYR A 248 4.81 -9.85 10.01
C TYR A 248 3.62 -9.42 10.88
N GLU A 249 3.08 -8.24 10.68
CA GLU A 249 1.88 -7.77 11.38
C GLU A 249 0.66 -8.60 11.02
N ASN A 250 0.57 -9.12 9.79
CA ASN A 250 -0.48 -10.01 9.35
C ASN A 250 -0.18 -11.47 9.71
N LYS A 251 -0.21 -11.78 11.01
CA LYS A 251 0.18 -13.09 11.57
C LYS A 251 -0.68 -14.24 11.06
N GLU A 252 -1.94 -13.98 10.83
CA GLU A 252 -2.89 -15.01 10.38
C GLU A 252 -2.56 -15.46 8.96
N MET A 253 -2.27 -14.51 8.07
CA MET A 253 -1.88 -14.83 6.71
C MET A 253 -0.48 -15.44 6.63
N LEU A 254 0.48 -14.97 7.44
CA LEU A 254 1.78 -15.61 7.57
C LEU A 254 1.65 -17.08 7.97
N PHE A 255 0.87 -17.36 9.01
CA PHE A 255 0.62 -18.73 9.46
C PHE A 255 -0.01 -19.59 8.35
N LEU A 256 -0.97 -19.04 7.62
CA LEU A 256 -1.61 -19.71 6.50
C LEU A 256 -0.63 -20.00 5.36
N LEU A 257 0.15 -19.00 4.95
CA LEU A 257 1.18 -19.14 3.90
C LEU A 257 2.26 -20.15 4.29
N ASP A 258 2.76 -20.09 5.51
CA ASP A 258 3.73 -21.08 6.01
C ASP A 258 3.16 -22.50 5.96
N LYS A 259 1.90 -22.67 6.32
CA LYS A 259 1.24 -23.98 6.29
C LYS A 259 1.09 -24.53 4.87
N VAL A 260 0.74 -23.71 3.90
CA VAL A 260 0.53 -24.14 2.50
C VAL A 260 1.83 -24.25 1.69
N THR A 261 2.90 -23.60 2.14
CA THR A 261 4.24 -23.67 1.52
C THR A 261 5.18 -24.63 2.24
N GLY A 262 4.80 -25.12 3.44
CA GLY A 262 5.70 -25.91 4.29
C GLY A 262 6.83 -25.09 4.90
N GLY A 263 6.58 -23.82 5.24
CA GLY A 263 7.55 -22.92 5.88
C GLY A 263 8.64 -22.41 4.94
N ARG A 264 8.31 -22.17 3.66
CA ARG A 264 9.27 -21.67 2.66
C ARG A 264 9.31 -20.16 2.50
N GLY A 265 8.67 -19.43 3.42
CA GLY A 265 8.76 -17.97 3.47
C GLY A 265 10.22 -17.51 3.68
N VAL A 266 10.62 -16.48 2.94
CA VAL A 266 11.93 -15.86 3.07
C VAL A 266 11.74 -14.40 3.41
N GLN A 267 12.37 -13.92 4.48
CA GLN A 267 12.39 -12.49 4.75
C GLN A 267 13.16 -11.79 3.64
N THR A 268 12.51 -10.89 2.93
CA THR A 268 13.10 -10.14 1.81
C THR A 268 13.22 -8.66 2.09
N GLU A 269 12.36 -8.13 2.95
CA GLU A 269 12.24 -6.71 3.24
C GLU A 269 11.94 -6.49 4.72
N GLU A 270 11.99 -5.23 5.11
CA GLU A 270 11.53 -4.69 6.38
C GLU A 270 10.61 -3.50 6.11
N ASN A 271 9.44 -3.46 6.70
CA ASN A 271 8.64 -2.23 6.73
C ASN A 271 9.25 -1.30 7.78
N ILE A 272 9.62 -0.09 7.36
CA ILE A 272 10.22 0.94 8.23
C ILE A 272 9.38 2.20 8.22
N LEU A 273 9.36 2.88 9.37
CA LEU A 273 8.82 4.22 9.52
C LEU A 273 9.99 5.22 9.62
N LEU A 274 9.96 6.22 8.77
CA LEU A 274 10.86 7.35 8.77
C LEU A 274 10.08 8.59 9.19
N SER A 275 10.60 9.35 10.14
CA SER A 275 9.93 10.53 10.70
C SER A 275 10.85 11.76 10.66
N TYR A 276 10.31 12.89 10.25
CA TYR A 276 10.93 14.21 10.41
C TYR A 276 10.06 15.02 11.36
N PHE A 277 10.64 15.45 12.47
CA PHE A 277 9.96 16.25 13.48
C PHE A 277 10.17 17.74 13.21
N MET A 278 9.08 18.49 13.16
CA MET A 278 9.12 19.94 12.99
C MET A 278 9.53 20.58 14.31
N ASP A 279 10.41 21.58 14.24
CA ASP A 279 10.69 22.45 15.40
C ASP A 279 9.44 23.30 15.67
N VAL A 280 8.76 23.05 16.78
CA VAL A 280 7.53 23.73 17.20
C VAL A 280 7.84 24.90 18.12
#